data_a5e0f824849a0a4041d7d3df9634a722
#
_entry.id   a5e0f824849a0a4041d7d3df9634a722
#
_cell.length_a   1.000
_cell.length_b   1.000
_cell.length_c   1.000
_cell.angle_alpha   90.00
_cell.angle_beta   90.00
_cell.angle_gamma   90.00
#
_symmetry.space_group_name_H-M   'P 1'
#
loop_
_entity.id
_entity.type
_entity.pdbx_description
1 polymer ?
#
loop_
_entity_poly.entity_id
_entity_poly.type
_entity_poly.pdbx_seq_one_letter_code
_entity_poly.pdbx_strand_id
1 'polypeptide(L)'
;MPKLCKAGQQLREQIDDDYPDRDRRSDGWIADARHIAKGNSDHIPDNRGIVRALDIDADLNAHKEEAYALVEKIRKCAKQGDKRIKYIIYDGKIMSPILNWKRRPYKGANPHRSHLHISFTTLGDKDGSWFDLEGDNNERIEKDGGNVGQDFPRDGSINIPLGRSSTRLHSQCGTCECVAFRD
;
A
#
# COMPACT_ATOMS: atom_id res chain seq x y z
N MET A 1 11.80 -11.77 21.99
CA MET A 1 10.39 -11.50 21.67
C MET A 1 10.25 -11.33 20.15
N PRO A 2 9.15 -11.81 19.53
CA PRO A 2 8.90 -11.57 18.11
C PRO A 2 8.82 -10.06 17.78
N LYS A 3 9.19 -9.70 16.57
CA LYS A 3 9.12 -8.32 16.06
C LYS A 3 8.72 -8.33 14.57
N LEU A 4 7.93 -7.35 14.19
CA LEU A 4 7.63 -7.11 12.78
C LEU A 4 8.91 -6.63 12.06
N CYS A 5 9.13 -7.06 10.82
CA CYS A 5 10.25 -6.58 10.00
C CYS A 5 10.18 -5.05 9.81
N LYS A 6 11.32 -4.41 9.54
CA LYS A 6 11.38 -2.94 9.45
C LYS A 6 10.49 -2.37 8.34
N ALA A 7 10.43 -3.03 7.19
CA ALA A 7 9.53 -2.64 6.12
C ALA A 7 8.06 -2.67 6.54
N GLY A 8 7.64 -3.69 7.30
CA GLY A 8 6.28 -3.77 7.82
C GLY A 8 5.97 -2.69 8.86
N GLN A 9 6.93 -2.34 9.71
CA GLN A 9 6.79 -1.23 10.66
C GLN A 9 6.61 0.09 9.92
N GLN A 10 7.48 0.37 8.92
CA GLN A 10 7.43 1.58 8.12
C GLN A 10 6.14 1.70 7.32
N LEU A 11 5.70 0.62 6.65
CA LEU A 11 4.46 0.66 5.88
C LEU A 11 3.24 0.94 6.76
N ARG A 12 3.19 0.32 7.96
CA ARG A 12 2.12 0.57 8.92
C ARG A 12 2.10 2.03 9.37
N GLU A 13 3.26 2.60 9.68
CA GLU A 13 3.40 4.00 10.09
C GLU A 13 2.88 4.95 9.00
N GLN A 14 3.28 4.75 7.74
CA GLN A 14 2.76 5.55 6.62
C GLN A 14 1.24 5.46 6.46
N ILE A 15 0.68 4.25 6.60
CA ILE A 15 -0.77 4.06 6.51
C ILE A 15 -1.47 4.72 7.70
N ASP A 16 -0.89 4.66 8.91
CA ASP A 16 -1.45 5.32 10.09
C ASP A 16 -1.41 6.86 9.97
N ASP A 17 -0.38 7.41 9.32
CA ASP A 17 -0.26 8.84 9.04
C ASP A 17 -1.27 9.30 7.97
N ASP A 18 -1.45 8.52 6.90
CA ASP A 18 -2.39 8.82 5.80
C ASP A 18 -3.86 8.66 6.24
N TYR A 19 -4.12 7.72 7.16
CA TYR A 19 -5.46 7.37 7.65
C TYR A 19 -5.49 7.32 9.19
N PRO A 20 -5.36 8.46 9.88
CA PRO A 20 -5.20 8.49 11.34
C PRO A 20 -6.43 7.95 12.10
N ASP A 21 -7.62 8.13 11.54
CA ASP A 21 -8.90 7.74 12.15
C ASP A 21 -9.40 6.35 11.70
N ARG A 22 -8.59 5.58 10.96
CA ARG A 22 -8.96 4.25 10.46
C ARG A 22 -9.29 3.26 11.57
N ASP A 23 -10.13 2.27 11.31
CA ASP A 23 -10.32 1.13 12.20
C ASP A 23 -9.04 0.27 12.25
N ARG A 24 -8.82 -0.37 13.38
CA ARG A 24 -7.66 -1.23 13.63
C ARG A 24 -8.04 -2.60 14.20
N ARG A 25 -9.35 -2.92 14.21
CA ARG A 25 -9.84 -4.18 14.81
C ARG A 25 -9.33 -5.43 14.11
N SER A 26 -9.12 -5.35 12.81
CA SER A 26 -8.57 -6.45 12.00
C SER A 26 -7.07 -6.32 11.76
N ASP A 27 -6.38 -5.35 12.39
CA ASP A 27 -4.93 -5.24 12.32
C ASP A 27 -4.25 -6.43 12.99
N GLY A 28 -3.14 -6.87 12.41
CA GLY A 28 -2.35 -7.96 12.98
C GLY A 28 -1.01 -8.13 12.28
N TRP A 29 -0.06 -8.70 12.97
CA TRP A 29 1.23 -9.04 12.39
C TRP A 29 1.84 -10.33 12.95
N ILE A 30 1.26 -10.90 14.02
CA ILE A 30 1.76 -12.12 14.64
C ILE A 30 0.73 -13.25 14.52
N ALA A 31 1.20 -14.46 14.26
CA ALA A 31 0.35 -15.64 14.14
C ALA A 31 -0.29 -16.02 15.47
N ASP A 32 -1.57 -16.39 15.46
CA ASP A 32 -2.24 -17.08 16.54
C ASP A 32 -1.85 -18.58 16.58
N ALA A 33 -2.27 -19.28 17.63
CA ALA A 33 -1.96 -20.69 17.80
C ALA A 33 -2.41 -21.58 16.62
N ARG A 34 -3.49 -21.21 15.93
CA ARG A 34 -4.03 -21.97 14.78
C ARG A 34 -3.14 -21.81 13.55
N HIS A 35 -2.59 -20.59 13.32
CA HIS A 35 -1.65 -20.33 12.23
C HIS A 35 -0.31 -21.02 12.49
N ILE A 36 0.17 -21.00 13.74
CA ILE A 36 1.40 -21.70 14.13
C ILE A 36 1.24 -23.20 13.87
N ALA A 37 0.12 -23.81 14.24
CA ALA A 37 -0.14 -25.23 14.03
C ALA A 37 -0.14 -25.64 12.55
N LYS A 38 -0.53 -24.74 11.64
CA LYS A 38 -0.51 -24.99 10.17
C LYS A 38 0.87 -24.83 9.56
N GLY A 39 1.79 -24.10 10.20
CA GLY A 39 3.20 -24.02 9.85
C GLY A 39 3.57 -23.29 8.54
N ASN A 40 2.63 -22.60 7.88
CA ASN A 40 2.85 -22.03 6.55
C ASN A 40 2.36 -20.57 6.42
N SER A 41 2.52 -19.75 7.45
CA SER A 41 2.11 -18.36 7.44
C SER A 41 3.31 -17.42 7.64
N ASP A 42 3.38 -16.33 6.87
CA ASP A 42 4.41 -15.28 7.04
C ASP A 42 4.21 -14.47 8.35
N HIS A 43 3.09 -14.68 9.07
CA HIS A 43 2.87 -14.19 10.43
C HIS A 43 3.64 -14.99 11.51
N ILE A 44 4.21 -16.16 11.15
CA ILE A 44 5.00 -16.95 12.07
C ILE A 44 6.41 -16.36 12.15
N PRO A 45 6.93 -16.06 13.36
CA PRO A 45 8.29 -15.58 13.52
C PRO A 45 9.32 -16.59 12.98
N ASP A 46 10.33 -16.12 12.28
CA ASP A 46 11.49 -16.95 11.93
C ASP A 46 12.37 -17.26 13.18
N ASN A 47 13.45 -17.99 12.99
CA ASN A 47 14.40 -18.37 14.07
C ASN A 47 15.09 -17.17 14.75
N ARG A 48 15.01 -15.97 14.15
CA ARG A 48 15.48 -14.69 14.73
C ARG A 48 14.36 -13.89 15.39
N GLY A 49 13.13 -14.42 15.40
CA GLY A 49 11.95 -13.76 15.91
C GLY A 49 11.38 -12.70 14.98
N ILE A 50 11.75 -12.70 13.68
CA ILE A 50 11.25 -11.71 12.71
C ILE A 50 9.99 -12.24 12.05
N VAL A 51 8.94 -11.42 12.05
CA VAL A 51 7.67 -11.64 11.35
C VAL A 51 7.63 -10.79 10.08
N ARG A 52 7.23 -11.38 8.96
CA ARG A 52 7.20 -10.73 7.64
C ARG A 52 5.81 -10.66 7.05
N ALA A 53 4.80 -10.46 7.88
CA ALA A 53 3.43 -10.22 7.45
C ALA A 53 2.79 -9.12 8.28
N LEU A 54 1.91 -8.37 7.65
CA LEU A 54 1.14 -7.29 8.24
C LEU A 54 -0.29 -7.35 7.70
N ASP A 55 -1.25 -7.37 8.60
CA ASP A 55 -2.66 -7.17 8.28
C ASP A 55 -3.06 -5.75 8.67
N ILE A 56 -3.73 -5.04 7.77
CA ILE A 56 -4.29 -3.69 7.95
C ILE A 56 -5.78 -3.77 7.75
N ASP A 57 -6.56 -3.26 8.68
CA ASP A 57 -8.02 -3.20 8.57
C ASP A 57 -8.44 -2.50 7.27
N ALA A 58 -9.45 -3.03 6.60
CA ALA A 58 -9.94 -2.48 5.34
C ALA A 58 -10.87 -1.28 5.54
N ASP A 59 -11.33 -1.02 6.78
CA ASP A 59 -12.06 0.18 7.12
C ASP A 59 -11.07 1.32 7.44
N LEU A 60 -10.80 2.13 6.43
CA LEU A 60 -9.90 3.28 6.54
C LEU A 60 -10.63 4.54 7.04
N ASN A 61 -11.85 4.39 7.59
CA ASN A 61 -12.76 5.50 7.96
C ASN A 61 -13.04 6.46 6.79
N ALA A 62 -13.10 5.90 5.60
CA ALA A 62 -13.29 6.58 4.34
C ALA A 62 -14.24 5.74 3.45
N HIS A 63 -14.36 6.07 2.19
CA HIS A 63 -15.14 5.26 1.27
C HIS A 63 -14.49 3.87 1.07
N LYS A 64 -15.32 2.84 0.84
CA LYS A 64 -14.83 1.47 0.65
C LYS A 64 -13.78 1.34 -0.45
N GLU A 65 -13.84 2.19 -1.45
CA GLU A 65 -12.91 2.26 -2.57
C GLU A 65 -11.49 2.63 -2.12
N GLU A 66 -11.33 3.29 -0.96
CA GLU A 66 -10.00 3.67 -0.45
C GLU A 66 -9.13 2.47 -0.11
N ALA A 67 -9.72 1.38 0.42
CA ALA A 67 -8.96 0.14 0.65
C ALA A 67 -8.42 -0.46 -0.66
N TYR A 68 -9.20 -0.40 -1.75
CA TYR A 68 -8.73 -0.83 -3.07
C TYR A 68 -7.67 0.12 -3.63
N ALA A 69 -7.80 1.43 -3.41
CA ALA A 69 -6.82 2.43 -3.81
C ALA A 69 -5.50 2.21 -3.07
N LEU A 70 -5.53 1.98 -1.77
CA LEU A 70 -4.34 1.67 -0.97
C LEU A 70 -3.64 0.39 -1.47
N VAL A 71 -4.40 -0.69 -1.71
CA VAL A 71 -3.87 -1.93 -2.28
C VAL A 71 -3.19 -1.66 -3.62
N GLU A 72 -3.79 -0.81 -4.45
CA GLU A 72 -3.24 -0.48 -5.78
C GLU A 72 -1.95 0.35 -5.66
N LYS A 73 -1.88 1.30 -4.74
CA LYS A 73 -0.66 2.07 -4.44
C LYS A 73 0.49 1.13 -4.02
N ILE A 74 0.25 0.23 -3.05
CA ILE A 74 1.24 -0.75 -2.59
C ILE A 74 1.66 -1.69 -3.73
N ARG A 75 0.71 -2.15 -4.55
CA ARG A 75 0.98 -3.01 -5.71
C ARG A 75 1.83 -2.30 -6.76
N LYS A 76 1.55 -1.04 -7.06
CA LYS A 76 2.34 -0.23 -8.00
C LYS A 76 3.77 -0.03 -7.50
N CYS A 77 3.94 0.35 -6.24
CA CYS A 77 5.25 0.47 -5.59
C CYS A 77 6.07 -0.82 -5.76
N ALA A 78 5.47 -1.97 -5.45
CA ALA A 78 6.12 -3.27 -5.63
C ALA A 78 6.43 -3.61 -7.10
N LYS A 79 5.53 -3.30 -8.03
CA LYS A 79 5.70 -3.51 -9.48
C LYS A 79 6.81 -2.62 -10.04
N GLN A 80 6.96 -1.39 -9.55
CA GLN A 80 8.00 -0.44 -9.93
C GLN A 80 9.39 -0.78 -9.39
N GLY A 81 9.51 -1.82 -8.57
CA GLY A 81 10.80 -2.39 -8.19
C GLY A 81 11.06 -2.45 -6.69
N ASP A 82 10.12 -2.11 -5.83
CA ASP A 82 10.28 -2.33 -4.39
C ASP A 82 10.25 -3.84 -4.07
N LYS A 83 11.42 -4.40 -3.90
CA LYS A 83 11.61 -5.83 -3.64
C LYS A 83 11.35 -6.24 -2.20
N ARG A 84 11.02 -5.30 -1.30
CA ARG A 84 10.67 -5.60 0.10
C ARG A 84 9.30 -6.27 0.20
N ILE A 85 8.38 -6.01 -0.74
CA ILE A 85 7.05 -6.61 -0.77
C ILE A 85 7.12 -7.96 -1.49
N LYS A 86 6.60 -9.01 -0.85
CA LYS A 86 6.58 -10.39 -1.36
C LYS A 86 5.28 -10.70 -2.12
N TYR A 87 4.14 -10.39 -1.51
CA TYR A 87 2.81 -10.45 -2.12
C TYR A 87 1.79 -9.67 -1.29
N ILE A 88 0.65 -9.40 -1.91
CA ILE A 88 -0.51 -8.75 -1.29
C ILE A 88 -1.72 -9.63 -1.52
N ILE A 89 -2.59 -9.79 -0.49
CA ILE A 89 -3.89 -10.45 -0.64
C ILE A 89 -4.97 -9.49 -0.13
N TYR A 90 -6.01 -9.30 -0.92
CA TYR A 90 -7.20 -8.55 -0.54
C TYR A 90 -8.40 -8.99 -1.37
N ASP A 91 -9.57 -9.07 -0.72
CA ASP A 91 -10.87 -9.39 -1.32
C ASP A 91 -10.82 -10.56 -2.33
N GLY A 92 -10.24 -11.68 -1.91
CA GLY A 92 -10.13 -12.89 -2.73
C GLY A 92 -9.18 -12.79 -3.92
N LYS A 93 -8.31 -11.78 -3.94
CA LYS A 93 -7.27 -11.62 -4.97
C LYS A 93 -5.89 -11.64 -4.34
N ILE A 94 -4.93 -12.24 -5.06
CA ILE A 94 -3.50 -12.20 -4.73
C ILE A 94 -2.73 -11.52 -5.84
N MET A 95 -1.77 -10.68 -5.47
CA MET A 95 -0.84 -9.99 -6.35
C MET A 95 0.59 -10.27 -5.88
N SER A 96 1.46 -10.66 -6.79
CA SER A 96 2.85 -11.02 -6.48
C SER A 96 3.73 -10.87 -7.73
N PRO A 97 5.06 -10.96 -7.63
CA PRO A 97 5.95 -10.95 -8.80
C PRO A 97 5.60 -12.01 -9.85
N ILE A 98 4.98 -13.12 -9.45
CA ILE A 98 4.43 -14.10 -10.38
C ILE A 98 3.37 -13.42 -11.23
N LEU A 99 3.47 -13.51 -12.56
CA LEU A 99 2.62 -12.80 -13.52
C LEU A 99 2.65 -11.28 -13.37
N ASN A 100 3.82 -10.73 -12.98
CA ASN A 100 4.07 -9.30 -12.96
C ASN A 100 3.01 -8.49 -12.20
N TRP A 101 2.71 -8.91 -10.98
CA TRP A 101 1.76 -8.22 -10.08
C TRP A 101 0.31 -8.15 -10.59
N LYS A 102 -0.07 -8.94 -11.61
CA LYS A 102 -1.46 -9.06 -12.03
C LYS A 102 -2.32 -9.63 -10.91
N ARG A 103 -3.53 -9.10 -10.77
CA ARG A 103 -4.54 -9.62 -9.84
C ARG A 103 -4.98 -11.01 -10.27
N ARG A 104 -4.88 -11.98 -9.37
CA ARG A 104 -5.27 -13.38 -9.60
C ARG A 104 -6.24 -13.85 -8.51
N PRO A 105 -7.16 -14.78 -8.77
CA PRO A 105 -7.97 -15.39 -7.73
C PRO A 105 -7.07 -15.98 -6.63
N TYR A 106 -7.36 -15.63 -5.37
CA TYR A 106 -6.75 -16.27 -4.22
C TYR A 106 -7.53 -17.53 -3.84
N LYS A 107 -6.85 -18.65 -3.70
CA LYS A 107 -7.46 -19.95 -3.42
C LYS A 107 -7.32 -20.39 -1.95
N GLY A 108 -6.79 -19.56 -1.08
CA GLY A 108 -6.67 -19.84 0.35
C GLY A 108 -8.04 -19.76 1.06
N ALA A 109 -8.09 -20.32 2.26
CA ALA A 109 -9.34 -20.42 3.02
C ALA A 109 -9.92 -19.06 3.48
N ASN A 110 -9.03 -18.08 3.78
CA ASN A 110 -9.45 -16.73 4.15
C ASN A 110 -9.33 -15.78 2.96
N PRO A 111 -10.43 -15.24 2.41
CA PRO A 111 -10.38 -14.33 1.27
C PRO A 111 -9.88 -12.91 1.61
N HIS A 112 -9.56 -12.59 2.87
CA HIS A 112 -9.07 -11.29 3.35
C HIS A 112 -9.97 -10.12 2.91
N ARG A 113 -11.26 -10.16 3.29
CA ARG A 113 -12.23 -9.11 2.96
C ARG A 113 -12.28 -7.99 3.98
N SER A 114 -11.92 -8.28 5.24
CA SER A 114 -11.91 -7.31 6.33
C SER A 114 -10.56 -6.63 6.55
N HIS A 115 -9.52 -7.11 5.91
CA HIS A 115 -8.16 -6.56 6.03
C HIS A 115 -7.34 -6.81 4.78
N LEU A 116 -6.37 -5.95 4.55
CA LEU A 116 -5.32 -6.12 3.55
C LEU A 116 -4.22 -6.97 4.18
N HIS A 117 -3.84 -8.08 3.56
CA HIS A 117 -2.68 -8.87 3.98
C HIS A 117 -1.48 -8.53 3.10
N ILE A 118 -0.39 -8.09 3.71
CA ILE A 118 0.86 -7.74 3.03
C ILE A 118 1.98 -8.61 3.58
N SER A 119 2.64 -9.39 2.72
CA SER A 119 3.84 -10.14 3.08
C SER A 119 5.10 -9.48 2.56
N PHE A 120 6.18 -9.60 3.33
CA PHE A 120 7.47 -9.00 3.04
C PHE A 120 8.53 -10.06 2.72
N THR A 121 9.54 -9.67 1.96
CA THR A 121 10.74 -10.46 1.72
C THR A 121 11.75 -10.24 2.87
N THR A 122 12.82 -11.04 2.89
CA THR A 122 13.93 -10.86 3.84
C THR A 122 14.68 -9.53 3.67
N LEU A 123 14.54 -8.85 2.52
CA LEU A 123 15.09 -7.52 2.32
C LEU A 123 14.45 -6.50 3.29
N GLY A 124 13.16 -6.66 3.57
CA GLY A 124 12.43 -5.83 4.52
C GLY A 124 12.84 -5.97 5.98
N ASP A 125 13.65 -6.97 6.35
CA ASP A 125 14.10 -7.16 7.73
C ASP A 125 14.92 -5.99 8.26
N LYS A 126 15.73 -5.39 7.37
CA LYS A 126 16.69 -4.32 7.69
C LYS A 126 16.35 -2.99 7.03
N ASP A 127 15.59 -3.03 5.96
CA ASP A 127 15.22 -1.86 5.18
C ASP A 127 13.85 -1.34 5.63
N GLY A 128 13.86 -0.25 6.39
CA GLY A 128 12.71 0.53 6.81
C GLY A 128 12.65 1.89 6.10
N SER A 129 13.18 1.99 4.89
CA SER A 129 13.04 3.21 4.09
C SER A 129 11.57 3.45 3.68
N TRP A 130 11.24 4.69 3.38
CA TRP A 130 9.91 5.11 2.95
C TRP A 130 9.43 4.32 1.72
N PHE A 131 8.14 3.99 1.66
CA PHE A 131 7.51 3.42 0.47
C PHE A 131 6.97 4.56 -0.40
N ASP A 132 7.28 4.54 -1.69
CA ASP A 132 6.67 5.45 -2.64
C ASP A 132 5.27 4.95 -3.00
N LEU A 133 4.29 5.37 -2.20
CA LEU A 133 2.88 5.01 -2.39
C LEU A 133 2.14 5.99 -3.30
N GLU A 134 2.74 7.11 -3.64
CA GLU A 134 2.09 8.10 -4.51
C GLU A 134 2.30 7.79 -5.99
N GLY A 135 3.40 7.15 -6.35
CA GLY A 135 3.78 6.72 -7.70
C GLY A 135 3.35 7.67 -8.81
N ASP A 136 4.22 8.03 -9.71
CA ASP A 136 3.93 8.97 -10.81
C ASP A 136 2.56 8.72 -11.45
N ASN A 137 1.69 9.73 -11.43
CA ASN A 137 0.38 9.77 -12.11
C ASN A 137 0.50 9.67 -13.65
N ASN A 138 1.58 9.11 -14.19
CA ASN A 138 1.90 9.07 -15.60
C ASN A 138 1.80 7.68 -16.25
N GLU A 139 1.08 6.74 -15.64
CA GLU A 139 0.67 5.54 -16.39
C GLU A 139 -0.60 5.87 -17.19
N ARG A 140 -0.43 6.06 -18.49
CA ARG A 140 -1.50 5.94 -19.47
C ARG A 140 -2.25 4.66 -19.19
N ILE A 141 -3.58 4.76 -19.03
CA ILE A 141 -4.49 3.62 -18.95
C ILE A 141 -4.24 2.76 -20.18
N GLU A 142 -3.45 1.69 -20.06
CA GLU A 142 -3.47 0.63 -21.06
C GLU A 142 -4.84 -0.03 -20.94
N LYS A 143 -5.73 0.37 -21.84
CA LYS A 143 -7.01 -0.29 -22.04
C LYS A 143 -6.70 -1.72 -22.43
N ASP A 144 -7.05 -2.66 -21.56
CA ASP A 144 -7.17 -4.07 -21.96
C ASP A 144 -8.09 -4.11 -23.16
N GLY A 145 -7.53 -4.59 -24.29
CA GLY A 145 -8.21 -4.60 -25.58
C GLY A 145 -9.51 -5.40 -25.55
N GLY A 146 -10.59 -4.69 -25.48
CA GLY A 146 -11.93 -5.12 -25.81
C GLY A 146 -12.40 -4.27 -26.99
N ASN A 147 -12.29 -4.85 -28.20
CA ASN A 147 -12.79 -4.29 -29.43
C ASN A 147 -14.31 -4.14 -29.36
N VAL A 148 -14.81 -2.93 -29.24
CA VAL A 148 -16.19 -2.58 -29.65
C VAL A 148 -16.10 -1.33 -30.49
N GLY A 149 -16.25 -1.53 -31.80
CA GLY A 149 -16.41 -0.45 -32.75
C GLY A 149 -17.69 0.33 -32.47
N GLN A 150 -17.56 1.64 -32.38
CA GLN A 150 -18.64 2.57 -32.69
C GLN A 150 -18.02 3.86 -33.21
N ASP A 151 -18.43 4.17 -34.44
CA ASP A 151 -18.20 5.42 -35.17
C ASP A 151 -18.66 6.63 -34.35
N PHE A 152 -17.81 7.66 -34.25
CA PHE A 152 -18.24 9.01 -33.90
C PHE A 152 -17.94 9.97 -35.05
N PRO A 153 -18.90 10.85 -35.40
CA PRO A 153 -18.75 11.80 -36.49
C PRO A 153 -17.76 12.91 -36.15
N ARG A 154 -16.98 13.29 -37.14
CA ARG A 154 -16.12 14.48 -37.12
C ARG A 154 -16.98 15.72 -37.18
N ASP A 155 -17.02 16.51 -36.12
CA ASP A 155 -17.34 17.91 -36.21
C ASP A 155 -16.45 18.71 -35.25
N GLY A 156 -15.79 19.69 -35.82
CA GLY A 156 -14.82 20.52 -35.16
C GLY A 156 -15.47 21.68 -34.42
N SER A 157 -15.29 21.76 -33.13
CA SER A 157 -15.41 23.03 -32.42
C SER A 157 -14.51 22.98 -31.16
N ILE A 158 -13.44 23.76 -31.23
CA ILE A 158 -12.52 24.00 -30.12
C ILE A 158 -13.13 25.04 -29.19
N ASN A 159 -13.45 24.68 -27.97
CA ASN A 159 -13.75 25.67 -26.95
C ASN A 159 -12.76 25.50 -25.79
N ILE A 160 -11.82 26.44 -25.65
CA ILE A 160 -10.81 26.51 -24.62
C ILE A 160 -11.36 27.44 -23.52
N PRO A 161 -11.52 26.95 -22.27
CA PRO A 161 -11.66 27.86 -21.14
C PRO A 161 -10.29 28.13 -20.50
N LEU A 162 -9.89 29.39 -20.56
CA LEU A 162 -8.83 29.98 -19.75
C LEU A 162 -9.17 29.84 -18.25
N GLY A 163 -8.36 29.12 -17.47
CA GLY A 163 -8.53 28.94 -16.04
C GLY A 163 -7.23 29.06 -15.26
N ARG A 164 -6.93 30.26 -14.82
CA ARG A 164 -6.23 30.70 -13.59
C ARG A 164 -5.02 29.90 -13.07
N SER A 165 -3.87 30.49 -13.32
CA SER A 165 -2.62 30.34 -12.57
C SER A 165 -2.83 30.62 -11.09
N SER A 166 -2.46 29.67 -10.22
CA SER A 166 -2.29 29.88 -8.80
C SER A 166 -0.82 29.68 -8.44
N THR A 167 -0.10 30.77 -8.40
CA THR A 167 1.26 30.87 -7.85
C THR A 167 1.20 30.67 -6.34
N ARG A 168 1.79 29.60 -5.82
CA ARG A 168 2.06 29.41 -4.41
C ARG A 168 3.40 30.03 -4.06
N LEU A 169 3.37 31.13 -3.32
CA LEU A 169 4.52 31.80 -2.74
C LEU A 169 5.17 30.90 -1.68
N HIS A 170 6.47 30.65 -1.84
CA HIS A 170 7.35 30.16 -0.78
C HIS A 170 7.55 31.26 0.25
N SER A 171 7.10 31.07 1.47
CA SER A 171 7.53 31.88 2.62
C SER A 171 8.63 31.12 3.36
N GLN A 172 9.84 31.62 3.24
CA GLN A 172 10.95 31.27 4.12
C GLN A 172 10.65 31.88 5.50
N CYS A 173 10.59 31.06 6.53
CA CYS A 173 10.58 31.53 7.91
C CYS A 173 11.94 31.22 8.54
N GLY A 174 12.56 32.29 9.01
CA GLY A 174 13.89 32.27 9.60
C GLY A 174 13.90 31.69 11.01
N THR A 175 15.09 31.29 11.36
CA THR A 175 15.74 31.11 12.68
C THR A 175 14.87 31.25 13.93
N CYS A 176 14.69 30.14 14.66
CA CYS A 176 14.42 30.18 16.10
C CYS A 176 15.57 29.56 16.86
N GLU A 177 16.21 30.40 17.67
CA GLU A 177 17.24 30.05 18.65
C GLU A 177 16.66 29.13 19.74
N CYS A 178 17.37 28.04 20.01
CA CYS A 178 17.13 27.20 21.18
C CYS A 178 17.70 27.85 22.43
N VAL A 179 16.84 28.21 23.39
CA VAL A 179 17.26 28.55 24.75
C VAL A 179 17.19 27.26 25.59
N ALA A 180 18.35 26.85 26.08
CA ALA A 180 18.48 25.77 27.04
C ALA A 180 17.99 26.25 28.42
N PHE A 181 17.12 25.45 29.06
CA PHE A 181 16.93 25.52 30.52
C PHE A 181 17.55 24.26 31.14
N ARG A 182 18.51 24.55 32.03
CA ARG A 182 18.96 23.63 33.08
C ARG A 182 18.04 23.87 34.30
N ASP A 183 17.57 22.80 34.88
CA ASP A 183 17.70 22.37 36.29
C ASP A 183 17.02 21.01 36.44
#